data_32883af362adc5ad1cfb76fe4fdd9645
#
_entry.id   32883af362adc5ad1cfb76fe4fdd9645
#
_cell.length_a   1.000
_cell.length_b   1.000
_cell.length_c   1.000
_cell.angle_alpha   90.00
_cell.angle_beta   90.00
_cell.angle_gamma   90.00
#
_symmetry.space_group_name_H-M   'P 1'
#
loop_
_entity.id
_entity.type
_entity.pdbx_description
1 polymer ?
#
loop_
_entity_poly.entity_id
_entity_poly.type
_entity_poly.pdbx_seq_one_letter_code
_entity_poly.pdbx_strand_id
1 'polypeptide(L)' 'MFYTVDEIATMLQVSKSKAYKIVASLNKELKKMGYITIAGRVPKKYFQEKFYA' A
#
# COMPACT_ATOMS: atom_id res chain seq x y z
N MET A 1 9.27 0.98 -8.20
CA MET A 1 7.89 1.23 -8.57
C MET A 1 6.92 0.87 -7.48
N PHE A 2 7.41 0.71 -6.28
CA PHE A 2 6.58 0.37 -5.13
C PHE A 2 6.82 1.36 -4.01
N TYR A 3 5.77 1.62 -3.24
CA TYR A 3 5.91 2.32 -1.98
C TYR A 3 6.11 1.30 -0.87
N THR A 4 7.00 1.62 0.07
CA THR A 4 7.18 0.80 1.26
C THR A 4 6.25 1.30 2.37
N VAL A 5 6.12 0.49 3.43
CA VAL A 5 5.35 0.89 4.61
C VAL A 5 5.86 2.22 5.17
N ASP A 6 7.18 2.37 5.25
CA ASP A 6 7.76 3.59 5.79
C ASP A 6 7.40 4.82 4.94
N GLU A 7 7.46 4.68 3.63
CA GLU A 7 7.10 5.78 2.74
C GLU A 7 5.63 6.16 2.89
N ILE A 8 4.77 5.17 2.97
CA ILE A 8 3.34 5.42 3.12
C ILE A 8 3.03 6.06 4.46
N ALA A 9 3.69 5.62 5.52
CA ALA A 9 3.52 6.22 6.83
C ALA A 9 3.85 7.71 6.79
N THR A 10 4.94 8.06 6.12
CA THR A 10 5.35 9.45 5.99
C THR A 10 4.37 10.24 5.13
N MET A 11 3.96 9.68 4.00
CA MET A 11 3.06 10.38 3.09
C MET A 11 1.70 10.65 3.70
N LEU A 12 1.17 9.71 4.45
CA LEU A 12 -0.15 9.83 5.06
C LEU A 12 -0.08 10.41 6.47
N GLN A 13 1.13 10.59 7.00
CA GLN A 13 1.34 11.08 8.36
C GLN A 13 0.61 10.23 9.39
N VAL A 14 0.77 8.94 9.26
CA VAL A 14 0.19 7.98 10.19
C VAL A 14 1.31 7.15 10.81
N SER A 15 0.98 6.41 11.87
CA SER A 15 1.94 5.53 12.50
C SER A 15 2.34 4.41 11.54
N LYS A 16 3.51 3.82 11.78
CA LYS A 16 3.98 2.71 10.98
C LYS A 16 3.03 1.52 11.07
N SER A 17 2.48 1.28 12.24
CA SER A 17 1.50 0.20 12.43
C SER A 17 0.27 0.41 11.56
N LYS A 18 -0.23 1.64 11.50
CA LYS A 18 -1.37 1.95 10.67
C LYS A 18 -1.04 1.81 9.20
N ALA A 19 0.12 2.31 8.80
CA ALA A 19 0.55 2.19 7.41
C ALA A 19 0.67 0.73 6.99
N TYR A 20 1.17 -0.12 7.90
CA TYR A 20 1.28 -1.54 7.62
C TYR A 20 -0.09 -2.16 7.34
N LYS A 21 -1.09 -1.79 8.13
CA LYS A 21 -2.44 -2.30 7.92
C LYS A 21 -3.02 -1.83 6.58
N ILE A 22 -2.73 -0.59 6.21
CA ILE A 22 -3.19 -0.06 4.93
C ILE A 22 -2.55 -0.84 3.77
N VAL A 23 -1.25 -1.05 3.84
CA VAL A 23 -0.54 -1.80 2.79
C VAL A 23 -1.07 -3.23 2.71
N ALA A 24 -1.28 -3.86 3.85
CA ALA A 24 -1.80 -5.23 3.88
C ALA A 24 -3.18 -5.32 3.24
N SER A 25 -4.03 -4.33 3.52
CA SER A 25 -5.38 -4.28 2.95
C SER A 25 -5.33 -4.11 1.44
N LEU A 26 -4.49 -3.21 0.95
CA LEU A 26 -4.36 -2.98 -0.48
C LEU A 26 -3.81 -4.21 -1.19
N ASN A 27 -2.84 -4.87 -0.58
CA ASN A 27 -2.28 -6.09 -1.18
C ASN A 27 -3.30 -7.21 -1.21
N LYS A 28 -4.17 -7.28 -0.22
CA LYS A 28 -5.23 -8.27 -0.21
C LYS A 28 -6.17 -8.07 -1.40
N GLU A 29 -6.51 -6.82 -1.69
CA GLU A 29 -7.34 -6.50 -2.84
C GLU A 29 -6.65 -6.87 -4.14
N LEU A 30 -5.37 -6.52 -4.26
CA LEU A 30 -4.62 -6.85 -5.47
C LEU A 30 -4.54 -8.35 -5.69
N LYS A 31 -4.34 -9.09 -4.62
CA LYS A 31 -4.27 -10.55 -4.71
C LYS A 31 -5.59 -11.13 -5.20
N LYS A 32 -6.71 -10.58 -4.74
CA LYS A 32 -8.02 -11.01 -5.20
C LYS A 32 -8.20 -10.77 -6.69
N MET A 33 -7.56 -9.73 -7.23
CA MET A 33 -7.65 -9.42 -8.65
C MET A 33 -6.66 -10.21 -9.49
N GLY A 34 -5.88 -11.07 -8.86
CA GLY A 34 -4.96 -11.94 -9.60
C GLY A 34 -3.54 -11.39 -9.74
N TYR A 35 -3.22 -10.30 -9.04
CA TYR A 35 -1.88 -9.74 -9.13
C TYR A 35 -0.96 -10.37 -8.10
N ILE A 36 0.33 -10.35 -8.43
CA ILE A 36 1.37 -10.82 -7.49
C ILE A 36 1.68 -9.67 -6.55
N THR A 37 1.70 -9.95 -5.25
CA THR A 37 1.95 -8.93 -4.25
C THR A 37 3.24 -9.22 -3.50
N ILE A 38 3.84 -8.15 -2.95
CA ILE A 38 5.04 -8.24 -2.13
C ILE A 38 4.69 -7.69 -0.76
N ALA A 39 4.96 -8.48 0.28
CA ALA A 39 4.64 -8.07 1.64
C ALA A 39 5.33 -6.75 1.99
N GLY A 40 4.58 -5.83 2.58
CA GLY A 40 5.13 -4.55 3.00
C GLY A 40 5.34 -3.55 1.88
N ARG A 41 4.87 -3.85 0.67
CA ARG A 41 5.02 -2.95 -0.48
C ARG A 41 3.74 -2.95 -1.29
N VAL A 42 3.49 -1.82 -1.94
CA VAL A 42 2.32 -1.67 -2.80
C VAL A 42 2.73 -0.89 -4.05
N PRO A 43 2.20 -1.26 -5.23
CA PRO A 43 2.54 -0.53 -6.46
C PRO A 43 2.14 0.94 -6.33
N LYS A 44 3.03 1.82 -6.75
CA LYS A 44 2.77 3.26 -6.66
C LYS A 44 1.49 3.66 -7.37
N LYS A 45 1.29 3.12 -8.55
CA LYS A 45 0.12 3.47 -9.34
C LYS A 45 -1.18 3.06 -8.64
N TYR A 46 -1.21 1.87 -8.07
CA TYR A 46 -2.40 1.39 -7.38
C TYR A 46 -2.68 2.23 -6.14
N PHE A 47 -1.63 2.55 -5.39
CA PHE A 47 -1.78 3.39 -4.22
C PHE A 47 -2.33 4.76 -4.59
N GLN A 48 -1.80 5.36 -5.64
CA GLN A 48 -2.25 6.65 -6.09
C GLN A 48 -3.71 6.64 -6.52
N GLU A 49 -4.13 5.59 -7.20
CA GLU A 49 -5.52 5.47 -7.61
C GLU A 49 -6.46 5.38 -6.42
N LYS A 50 -6.04 4.72 -5.35
CA LYS A 50 -6.89 4.52 -4.19
C LYS A 50 -6.95 5.74 -3.29
N PHE A 51 -5.87 6.50 -3.20
CA PHE A 51 -5.80 7.61 -2.27
C PHE A 51 -5.78 8.98 -2.93
N TYR A 52 -5.76 9.01 -4.22
CA TYR A 52 -5.56 10.24 -4.93
C TYR A 52 -6.79 10.73 -5.65
N ALA A 53 -7.80 10.01 -5.58
CA ALA A 53 -9.01 10.38 -6.32
C ALA A 53 -9.47 11.81 -6.04
#